data_fe87471caa150900d70c7368651957cd
#
_entry.id   fe87471caa150900d70c7368651957cd
#
_cell.length_a   1.000
_cell.length_b   1.000
_cell.length_c   1.000
_cell.angle_alpha   90.00
_cell.angle_beta   90.00
_cell.angle_gamma   90.00
#
_symmetry.space_group_name_H-M   'P 1'
#
loop_
_entity.id
_entity.type
_entity.pdbx_description
1 polymer ?
#
loop_
_entity_poly.entity_id
_entity_poly.type
_entity_poly.pdbx_seq_one_letter_code
_entity_poly.pdbx_strand_id
1 'polypeptide(L)'
;KYAKEQIEKMYNNADIAVVSSANYDAVYNEWNRFGLMDYVSVFCTQNEGTKEKCLERLSKRYPQGNIIMVGDGPGDLEAAKSNRVYFYPILAGIEVKSWKKINSYLDLFYTHQLEYCQEKLIEAFKDNLK
;
A
#
# COMPACT_ATOMS: atom_id res chain seq x y z
N LYS A 1 2.24 -15.18 -0.22
CA LYS A 1 3.43 -15.80 -0.81
C LYS A 1 4.14 -14.85 -1.76
N TYR A 2 3.44 -14.39 -2.78
CA TYR A 2 4.02 -13.43 -3.72
C TYR A 2 4.25 -12.05 -3.12
N ALA A 3 3.52 -11.71 -2.07
CA ALA A 3 3.67 -10.43 -1.39
C ALA A 3 5.09 -10.23 -0.84
N LYS A 4 5.66 -11.26 -0.23
CA LYS A 4 7.01 -11.18 0.31
C LYS A 4 8.04 -10.84 -0.75
N GLU A 5 7.98 -11.53 -1.89
CA GLU A 5 8.90 -11.30 -3.00
C GLU A 5 8.81 -9.87 -3.51
N GLN A 6 7.59 -9.33 -3.61
CA GLN A 6 7.38 -7.98 -4.08
C GLN A 6 7.86 -6.93 -3.07
N ILE A 7 7.63 -7.17 -1.79
CA ILE A 7 8.10 -6.27 -0.74
C ILE A 7 9.63 -6.21 -0.71
N GLU A 8 10.29 -7.35 -0.88
CA GLU A 8 11.75 -7.39 -0.96
C GLU A 8 12.28 -6.56 -2.13
N LYS A 9 11.61 -6.64 -3.29
CA LYS A 9 11.98 -5.84 -4.45
C LYS A 9 11.73 -4.35 -4.23
N MET A 10 10.58 -4.01 -3.64
CA MET A 10 10.24 -2.61 -3.36
C MET A 10 11.22 -1.96 -2.39
N TYR A 11 11.72 -2.71 -1.43
CA TYR A 11 12.63 -2.22 -0.41
C TYR A 11 13.89 -1.58 -1.02
N ASN A 12 14.31 -2.07 -2.17
CA ASN A 12 15.50 -1.53 -2.85
C ASN A 12 15.28 -0.13 -3.43
N ASN A 13 14.03 0.27 -3.62
CA ASN A 13 13.69 1.52 -4.30
C ASN A 13 12.81 2.47 -3.48
N ALA A 14 12.30 2.03 -2.34
CA ALA A 14 11.32 2.80 -1.59
C ALA A 14 11.36 2.45 -0.11
N ASP A 15 10.95 3.42 0.71
CA ASP A 15 10.66 3.16 2.12
C ASP A 15 9.32 2.44 2.22
N ILE A 16 9.23 1.46 3.10
CA ILE A 16 8.00 0.68 3.27
C ILE A 16 7.39 0.99 4.62
N ALA A 17 6.13 1.39 4.61
CA ALA A 17 5.36 1.64 5.81
C ALA A 17 4.19 0.67 5.89
N VAL A 18 3.92 0.17 7.08
CA VAL A 18 2.73 -0.64 7.33
C VAL A 18 1.69 0.27 7.97
N VAL A 19 0.52 0.35 7.34
CA VAL A 19 -0.61 1.12 7.86
C VAL A 19 -1.77 0.16 8.06
N SER A 20 -2.17 -0.07 9.31
CA SER A 20 -3.17 -1.07 9.64
C SER A 20 -4.11 -0.57 10.74
N SER A 21 -5.36 -1.02 10.68
CA SER A 21 -6.35 -0.76 11.73
C SER A 21 -6.23 -1.75 12.89
N ALA A 22 -5.42 -2.80 12.75
CA ALA A 22 -5.18 -3.76 13.82
C ALA A 22 -4.21 -3.18 14.85
N ASN A 23 -4.17 -3.78 16.04
CA ASN A 23 -3.24 -3.32 17.08
C ASN A 23 -1.80 -3.69 16.71
N TYR A 24 -0.87 -2.98 17.35
CA TYR A 24 0.56 -3.12 17.05
C TYR A 24 1.05 -4.55 17.19
N ASP A 25 0.71 -5.21 18.29
CA ASP A 25 1.23 -6.56 18.57
C ASP A 25 0.80 -7.58 17.53
N ALA A 26 -0.47 -7.52 17.10
CA ALA A 26 -0.98 -8.42 16.07
C ALA A 26 -0.26 -8.22 14.75
N VAL A 27 -0.06 -6.97 14.34
CA VAL A 27 0.62 -6.64 13.08
C VAL A 27 2.09 -7.04 13.15
N TYR A 28 2.76 -6.69 14.25
CA TYR A 28 4.17 -7.03 14.45
C TYR A 28 4.39 -8.54 14.38
N ASN A 29 3.57 -9.30 15.11
CA ASN A 29 3.72 -10.75 15.16
C ASN A 29 3.50 -11.41 13.80
N GLU A 30 2.51 -10.94 13.05
CA GLU A 30 2.24 -11.45 11.71
C GLU A 30 3.39 -11.16 10.75
N TRP A 31 3.83 -9.92 10.71
CA TRP A 31 4.91 -9.52 9.80
C TRP A 31 6.24 -10.17 10.17
N ASN A 32 6.50 -10.31 11.48
CA ASN A 32 7.71 -10.98 11.93
C ASN A 32 7.70 -12.46 11.58
N ARG A 33 6.54 -13.10 11.70
CA ARG A 33 6.39 -14.53 11.37
C ARG A 33 6.71 -14.81 9.90
N PHE A 34 6.39 -13.87 9.02
CA PHE A 34 6.68 -13.99 7.60
C PHE A 34 8.05 -13.43 7.20
N GLY A 35 8.84 -12.98 8.17
CA GLY A 35 10.17 -12.47 7.90
C GLY A 35 10.21 -11.12 7.19
N LEU A 36 9.18 -10.30 7.38
CA LEU A 36 9.04 -9.03 6.66
C LEU A 36 9.46 -7.80 7.47
N MET A 37 9.68 -7.97 8.78
CA MET A 37 9.96 -6.83 9.66
C MET A 37 11.20 -6.02 9.26
N ASP A 38 12.21 -6.68 8.72
CA ASP A 38 13.46 -6.01 8.33
C ASP A 38 13.27 -5.02 7.19
N TYR A 39 12.18 -5.13 6.44
CA TYR A 39 11.90 -4.26 5.30
C TYR A 39 11.05 -3.06 5.65
N VAL A 40 10.54 -2.97 6.89
CA VAL A 40 9.58 -1.94 7.28
C VAL A 40 10.28 -0.80 8.00
N SER A 41 10.08 0.42 7.51
CA SER A 41 10.65 1.64 8.12
C SER A 41 9.69 2.30 9.10
N VAL A 42 8.38 2.15 8.89
CA VAL A 42 7.37 2.82 9.70
C VAL A 42 6.20 1.87 9.97
N PHE A 43 5.77 1.81 11.22
CA PHE A 43 4.55 1.11 11.61
C PHE A 43 3.52 2.12 12.08
N CYS A 44 2.35 2.11 11.44
CA CYS A 44 1.24 2.95 11.81
C CYS A 44 0.03 2.03 12.02
N THR A 45 -0.23 1.70 13.27
CA THR A 45 -1.28 0.76 13.63
C THR A 45 -2.42 1.47 14.36
N GLN A 46 -3.37 0.71 14.88
CA GLN A 46 -4.52 1.25 15.60
C GLN A 46 -4.11 2.27 16.67
N ASN A 47 -2.97 2.04 17.31
CA ASN A 47 -2.49 2.89 18.41
C ASN A 47 -2.07 4.29 17.95
N GLU A 48 -1.71 4.46 16.69
CA GLU A 48 -1.25 5.73 16.13
C GLU A 48 -2.35 6.52 15.44
N GLY A 49 -3.56 5.99 15.37
CA GLY A 49 -4.71 6.67 14.79
C GLY A 49 -5.29 5.95 13.57
N THR A 50 -6.12 6.66 12.81
CA THR A 50 -6.74 6.10 11.62
C THR A 50 -5.76 6.01 10.46
N LYS A 51 -6.12 5.23 9.44
CA LYS A 51 -5.32 5.13 8.22
C LYS A 51 -5.14 6.49 7.55
N GLU A 52 -6.20 7.30 7.52
CA GLU A 52 -6.15 8.65 6.96
C GLU A 52 -5.12 9.52 7.66
N LYS A 53 -5.12 9.48 8.99
CA LYS A 53 -4.15 10.27 9.77
C LYS A 53 -2.73 9.78 9.62
N CYS A 54 -2.55 8.48 9.50
CA CYS A 54 -1.23 7.91 9.24
C CYS A 54 -0.69 8.37 7.89
N LEU A 55 -1.51 8.33 6.85
CA LEU A 55 -1.11 8.81 5.54
C LEU A 55 -0.87 10.31 5.52
N GLU A 56 -1.67 11.07 6.28
CA GLU A 56 -1.46 12.52 6.40
C GLU A 56 -0.07 12.82 6.96
N ARG A 57 0.35 12.11 8.00
CA ARG A 57 1.68 12.29 8.58
C ARG A 57 2.79 11.92 7.61
N LEU A 58 2.61 10.82 6.88
CA LEU A 58 3.58 10.40 5.87
C LEU A 58 3.66 11.38 4.72
N SER A 59 2.53 11.97 4.33
CA SER A 59 2.47 12.96 3.25
C SER A 59 3.29 14.22 3.53
N LYS A 60 3.55 14.51 4.79
CA LYS A 60 4.38 15.64 5.16
C LYS A 60 5.88 15.39 4.97
N ARG A 61 6.25 14.12 4.87
CA ARG A 61 7.66 13.71 4.72
C ARG A 61 8.08 13.48 3.28
N TYR A 62 7.12 13.25 2.40
CA TYR A 62 7.40 12.91 1.01
C TYR A 62 6.65 13.86 0.08
N PRO A 63 7.26 14.26 -1.04
CA PRO A 63 6.58 15.12 -2.02
C PRO A 63 5.31 14.45 -2.55
N GLN A 64 4.36 15.25 -2.98
CA GLN A 64 3.15 14.75 -3.61
C GLN A 64 3.52 13.92 -4.85
N GLY A 65 2.87 12.78 -5.00
CA GLY A 65 3.16 11.85 -6.09
C GLY A 65 4.21 10.82 -5.75
N ASN A 66 4.82 10.91 -4.56
CA ASN A 66 5.86 9.97 -4.13
C ASN A 66 5.38 8.93 -3.11
N ILE A 67 4.07 8.82 -2.93
CA ILE A 67 3.50 7.82 -2.03
C ILE A 67 2.47 7.00 -2.79
N ILE A 68 2.54 5.68 -2.64
CA ILE A 68 1.53 4.77 -3.16
C ILE A 68 1.04 3.88 -2.03
N MET A 69 -0.27 3.74 -1.90
CA MET A 69 -0.88 2.84 -0.93
C MET A 69 -1.34 1.58 -1.62
N VAL A 70 -0.91 0.44 -1.10
CA VAL A 70 -1.31 -0.88 -1.59
C VAL A 70 -2.30 -1.45 -0.58
N GLY A 71 -3.49 -1.80 -1.03
CA GLY A 71 -4.51 -2.27 -0.11
C GLY A 71 -5.62 -3.06 -0.79
N ASP A 72 -6.44 -3.71 0.04
CA ASP A 72 -7.52 -4.59 -0.44
C ASP A 72 -8.92 -4.16 0.00
N GLY A 73 -9.03 -3.12 0.81
CA GLY A 73 -10.32 -2.68 1.34
C GLY A 73 -10.72 -1.27 0.92
N PRO A 74 -12.05 -0.98 0.97
CA PRO A 74 -12.54 0.36 0.65
C PRO A 74 -11.96 1.46 1.54
N GLY A 75 -11.66 1.13 2.80
CA GLY A 75 -11.02 2.08 3.71
C GLY A 75 -9.64 2.50 3.25
N ASP A 76 -8.91 1.61 2.60
CA ASP A 76 -7.59 1.91 2.05
C ASP A 76 -7.71 2.92 0.91
N LEU A 77 -8.68 2.75 0.03
CA LEU A 77 -8.93 3.69 -1.06
C LEU A 77 -9.34 5.06 -0.53
N GLU A 78 -10.22 5.10 0.47
CA GLU A 78 -10.65 6.37 1.06
C GLU A 78 -9.49 7.12 1.70
N ALA A 79 -8.64 6.40 2.42
CA ALA A 79 -7.46 7.00 3.03
C ALA A 79 -6.51 7.57 1.98
N ALA A 80 -6.30 6.85 0.89
CA ALA A 80 -5.45 7.30 -0.20
C ALA A 80 -6.03 8.54 -0.88
N LYS A 81 -7.33 8.54 -1.18
CA LYS A 81 -8.01 9.68 -1.81
C LYS A 81 -7.94 10.93 -0.94
N SER A 82 -8.22 10.77 0.36
CA SER A 82 -8.23 11.89 1.29
C SER A 82 -6.87 12.58 1.39
N ASN A 83 -5.80 11.86 1.14
CA ASN A 83 -4.43 12.37 1.24
C ASN A 83 -3.76 12.57 -0.11
N ARG A 84 -4.48 12.38 -1.20
CA ARG A 84 -3.96 12.53 -2.57
C ARG A 84 -2.76 11.62 -2.83
N VAL A 85 -2.86 10.40 -2.33
CA VAL A 85 -1.85 9.35 -2.47
C VAL A 85 -2.32 8.37 -3.54
N TYR A 86 -1.41 7.86 -4.34
CA TYR A 86 -1.75 6.83 -5.31
C TYR A 86 -2.24 5.57 -4.62
N PHE A 87 -3.08 4.82 -5.31
CA PHE A 87 -3.65 3.58 -4.77
C PHE A 87 -3.46 2.44 -5.76
N TYR A 88 -2.91 1.33 -5.27
CA TYR A 88 -2.85 0.08 -6.03
C TYR A 88 -3.69 -0.97 -5.31
N PRO A 89 -4.76 -1.48 -5.94
CA PRO A 89 -5.63 -2.46 -5.28
C PRO A 89 -5.10 -3.89 -5.36
N ILE A 90 -5.19 -4.60 -4.24
CA ILE A 90 -5.06 -6.05 -4.22
C ILE A 90 -6.49 -6.58 -4.29
N LEU A 91 -6.88 -7.13 -5.43
CA LEU A 91 -8.26 -7.50 -5.67
C LEU A 91 -8.65 -8.80 -4.97
N ALA A 92 -9.73 -8.75 -4.19
CA ALA A 92 -10.23 -9.91 -3.47
C ALA A 92 -10.57 -11.05 -4.44
N GLY A 93 -10.13 -12.25 -4.10
CA GLY A 93 -10.32 -13.43 -4.94
C GLY A 93 -9.24 -13.63 -5.99
N ILE A 94 -8.47 -12.60 -6.31
CA ILE A 94 -7.36 -12.69 -7.27
C ILE A 94 -6.10 -11.99 -6.74
N GLU A 95 -5.84 -12.18 -5.45
CA GLU A 95 -4.72 -11.53 -4.75
C GLU A 95 -3.37 -11.85 -5.39
N VAL A 96 -3.15 -13.12 -5.72
CA VAL A 96 -1.88 -13.54 -6.33
C VAL A 96 -1.64 -12.79 -7.64
N LYS A 97 -2.66 -12.69 -8.48
CA LYS A 97 -2.55 -11.98 -9.75
C LYS A 97 -2.27 -10.49 -9.54
N SER A 98 -2.92 -9.88 -8.54
CA SER A 98 -2.69 -8.48 -8.21
C SER A 98 -1.23 -8.25 -7.79
N TRP A 99 -0.68 -9.12 -6.93
CA TRP A 99 0.71 -9.02 -6.51
C TRP A 99 1.69 -9.26 -7.65
N LYS A 100 1.37 -10.16 -8.57
CA LYS A 100 2.24 -10.41 -9.73
C LYS A 100 2.36 -9.21 -10.65
N LYS A 101 1.28 -8.44 -10.79
CA LYS A 101 1.25 -7.29 -11.69
C LYS A 101 1.80 -6.01 -11.08
N ILE A 102 2.04 -5.98 -9.78
CA ILE A 102 2.39 -4.75 -9.10
C ILE A 102 3.67 -4.10 -9.64
N ASN A 103 4.64 -4.89 -10.09
CA ASN A 103 5.90 -4.36 -10.58
C ASN A 103 5.72 -3.41 -11.77
N SER A 104 4.83 -3.74 -12.70
CA SER A 104 4.56 -2.89 -13.84
C SER A 104 4.02 -1.52 -13.42
N TYR A 105 3.16 -1.50 -12.41
CA TYR A 105 2.60 -0.24 -11.90
C TYR A 105 3.59 0.51 -11.02
N LEU A 106 4.44 -0.18 -10.29
CA LEU A 106 5.49 0.46 -9.50
C LEU A 106 6.51 1.16 -10.40
N ASP A 107 6.83 0.56 -11.54
CA ASP A 107 7.70 1.22 -12.52
C ASP A 107 7.10 2.56 -12.97
N LEU A 108 5.79 2.57 -13.22
CA LEU A 108 5.08 3.81 -13.55
C LEU A 108 5.09 4.80 -12.39
N PHE A 109 4.95 4.30 -11.17
CA PHE A 109 5.01 5.13 -9.98
C PHE A 109 6.39 5.79 -9.83
N TYR A 110 7.46 5.02 -9.97
CA TYR A 110 8.82 5.54 -9.84
C TYR A 110 9.15 6.59 -10.91
N THR A 111 8.54 6.49 -12.08
CA THR A 111 8.76 7.44 -13.19
C THR A 111 7.71 8.53 -13.25
N HIS A 112 6.86 8.66 -12.24
CA HIS A 112 5.79 9.65 -12.16
C HIS A 112 4.76 9.55 -13.29
N GLN A 113 4.49 8.34 -13.77
CA GLN A 113 3.53 8.08 -14.85
C GLN A 113 2.31 7.31 -14.39
N LEU A 114 2.20 7.00 -13.10
CA LEU A 114 1.10 6.18 -12.60
C LEU A 114 -0.26 6.86 -12.74
N GLU A 115 -0.31 8.18 -12.75
CA GLU A 115 -1.58 8.92 -12.86
C GLU A 115 -2.38 8.54 -14.10
N TYR A 116 -1.71 8.13 -15.18
CA TYR A 116 -2.39 7.72 -16.41
C TYR A 116 -3.18 6.43 -16.26
N CYS A 117 -2.86 5.62 -15.26
CA CYS A 117 -3.52 4.33 -15.00
C CYS A 117 -4.37 4.33 -13.74
N GLN A 118 -4.30 5.38 -12.93
CA GLN A 118 -4.92 5.39 -11.60
C GLN A 118 -6.44 5.19 -11.66
N GLU A 119 -7.11 5.85 -12.58
CA GLU A 119 -8.56 5.71 -12.73
C GLU A 119 -8.97 4.28 -13.06
N LYS A 120 -8.23 3.62 -13.95
CA LYS A 120 -8.52 2.23 -14.34
C LYS A 120 -8.32 1.28 -13.17
N LEU A 121 -7.31 1.51 -12.36
CA LEU A 121 -7.06 0.69 -11.18
C LEU A 121 -8.20 0.84 -10.17
N ILE A 122 -8.66 2.04 -9.94
CA ILE A 122 -9.77 2.32 -9.02
C ILE A 122 -11.07 1.70 -9.54
N GLU A 123 -11.34 1.81 -10.84
CA GLU A 123 -12.53 1.21 -11.43
C GLU A 123 -12.51 -0.31 -11.28
N ALA A 124 -11.38 -0.95 -11.54
CA ALA A 124 -11.24 -2.39 -11.37
C ALA A 124 -11.51 -2.81 -9.92
N PHE A 125 -11.02 -2.02 -8.98
CA PHE A 125 -11.24 -2.27 -7.57
C PHE A 125 -12.73 -2.18 -7.20
N LYS A 126 -13.39 -1.12 -7.63
CA LYS A 126 -14.83 -0.93 -7.36
C LYS A 126 -15.68 -2.02 -8.00
N ASP A 127 -15.35 -2.39 -9.22
CA ASP A 127 -16.07 -3.46 -9.92
C ASP A 127 -15.91 -4.81 -9.22
N ASN A 128 -14.75 -5.08 -8.69
CA ASN A 128 -14.45 -6.32 -7.97
C ASN A 128 -15.22 -6.43 -6.64
N LEU A 129 -15.60 -5.30 -6.06
CA LEU A 129 -16.35 -5.27 -4.80
C LEU A 129 -17.87 -5.48 -4.97
N LYS A 130 -18.37 -5.43 -6.19
CA LYS A 130 -19.80 -5.57 -6.47
C LYS A 130 -20.31 -7.01 -6.33
#